data_e15789ef5b4fb41f280d53a0fc35e4c3
#
_entry.id   e15789ef5b4fb41f280d53a0fc35e4c3
#
_cell.length_a   1.000
_cell.length_b   1.000
_cell.length_c   1.000
_cell.angle_alpha   90.00
_cell.angle_beta   90.00
_cell.angle_gamma   90.00
#
_symmetry.space_group_name_H-M   'P 1'
#
loop_
_entity.id
_entity.type
_entity.pdbx_description
1 polymer ?
#
loop_
_entity_poly.entity_id
_entity_poly.type
_entity_poly.pdbx_seq_one_letter_code
_entity_poly.pdbx_strand_id
1 'polypeptide(L)' 'MHLTAVFEKVPEGYIGFVEELPGANTQGATLEEARSNLTEAVELILEANRTLAEETILGKEVIREKMLLPAA' A
#
# COMPACT_ATOMS: atom_id res chain seq x y z
N MET A 1 0.93 8.65 -9.49
CA MET A 1 -0.11 7.75 -8.98
C MET A 1 -0.52 8.19 -7.58
N HIS A 2 -1.80 8.28 -7.36
CA HIS A 2 -2.34 8.62 -6.04
C HIS A 2 -2.98 7.38 -5.41
N LEU A 3 -2.82 7.24 -4.12
CA LEU A 3 -3.49 6.21 -3.34
C LEU A 3 -4.59 6.87 -2.52
N THR A 4 -5.71 6.17 -2.37
CA THR A 4 -6.86 6.65 -1.61
C THR A 4 -6.98 5.85 -0.33
N ALA A 5 -6.81 6.52 0.79
CA ALA A 5 -6.99 5.91 2.11
C ALA A 5 -8.44 6.09 2.55
N VAL A 6 -9.04 5.02 3.03
CA VAL A 6 -10.41 5.03 3.57
C VAL A 6 -10.34 4.61 5.02
N PHE A 7 -10.97 5.39 5.89
CA PHE A 7 -11.04 5.10 7.32
C PHE A 7 -12.49 4.98 7.76
N GLU A 8 -12.76 4.00 8.57
CA GLU A 8 -14.08 3.76 9.12
C GLU A 8 -14.00 3.76 10.65
N LYS A 9 -14.89 4.50 11.28
CA LYS A 9 -14.97 4.50 12.74
C LYS A 9 -15.68 3.23 13.19
N VAL A 10 -15.07 2.55 14.15
CA VAL A 10 -15.60 1.32 14.77
C VAL A 10 -15.59 1.49 16.28
N PRO A 11 -16.27 0.61 17.05
CA PRO A 11 -16.31 0.78 18.51
C PRO A 11 -14.95 0.88 19.19
N GLU A 12 -13.95 0.17 18.69
CA GLU A 12 -12.61 0.14 19.26
C GLU A 12 -11.68 1.24 18.74
N GLY A 13 -12.15 2.07 17.81
CA GLY A 13 -11.34 3.13 17.22
C GLY A 13 -11.60 3.28 15.73
N TYR A 14 -10.59 3.03 14.90
CA TYR A 14 -10.68 3.15 13.45
C TYR A 14 -10.03 1.98 12.76
N ILE A 15 -10.62 1.57 11.64
CA ILE A 15 -9.98 0.67 10.69
C ILE A 15 -9.72 1.46 9.41
N GLY A 16 -8.73 1.03 8.64
CA GLY A 16 -8.39 1.73 7.41
C GLY A 16 -7.87 0.78 6.35
N PHE A 17 -8.02 1.18 5.10
CA PHE A 17 -7.49 0.45 3.96
C PHE A 17 -7.19 1.41 2.80
N VAL A 18 -6.45 0.91 1.82
CA VAL A 18 -6.16 1.67 0.60
C VAL A 18 -6.93 1.04 -0.55
N GLU A 19 -7.75 1.84 -1.23
CA GLU A 19 -8.60 1.35 -2.32
C GLU A 19 -7.82 0.66 -3.43
N GLU A 20 -6.70 1.26 -3.82
CA GLU A 20 -5.91 0.80 -4.98
C GLU A 20 -4.86 -0.24 -4.65
N LEU A 21 -4.70 -0.60 -3.38
CA LEU A 21 -3.62 -1.49 -2.95
C LEU A 21 -4.16 -2.57 -2.01
N PRO A 22 -4.67 -3.69 -2.58
CA PRO A 22 -5.17 -4.79 -1.75
C PRO A 22 -4.12 -5.29 -0.76
N GLY A 23 -4.54 -5.58 0.45
CA GLY A 23 -3.65 -6.01 1.51
C GLY A 23 -3.15 -4.90 2.42
N ALA A 24 -3.26 -3.64 2.00
CA ALA A 24 -2.92 -2.51 2.85
C ALA A 24 -4.09 -2.20 3.79
N ASN A 25 -4.08 -2.80 4.97
CA ASN A 25 -5.12 -2.66 5.99
C ASN A 25 -4.50 -2.29 7.31
N THR A 26 -5.26 -1.60 8.15
CA THR A 26 -4.78 -1.24 9.48
C THR A 26 -5.92 -1.00 10.45
N GLN A 27 -5.55 -0.78 11.71
CA GLN A 27 -6.45 -0.32 12.76
C GLN A 27 -5.68 0.59 13.70
N GLY A 28 -6.39 1.40 14.44
CA GLY A 28 -5.80 2.28 15.44
C GLY A 28 -6.88 2.77 16.40
N ALA A 29 -6.47 3.17 17.60
CA ALA A 29 -7.40 3.69 18.60
C ALA A 29 -7.90 5.09 18.22
N THR A 30 -7.10 5.85 17.48
CA THR A 30 -7.44 7.18 16.98
C THR A 30 -7.25 7.24 15.48
N LEU A 31 -7.84 8.25 14.83
CA LEU A 31 -7.66 8.46 13.41
C LEU A 31 -6.18 8.73 13.06
N GLU A 32 -5.48 9.51 13.87
CA GLU A 32 -4.06 9.77 13.67
C GLU A 32 -3.24 8.49 13.71
N GLU A 33 -3.51 7.64 14.67
CA GLU A 33 -2.82 6.36 14.80
C GLU A 33 -3.11 5.47 13.60
N ALA A 34 -4.37 5.40 13.16
CA ALA A 34 -4.74 4.63 11.98
C ALA A 34 -4.03 5.15 10.73
N ARG A 35 -3.92 6.48 10.57
CA ARG A 35 -3.17 7.06 9.43
C ARG A 35 -1.71 6.65 9.44
N SER A 36 -1.05 6.77 10.58
CA SER A 36 0.34 6.40 10.72
C SER A 36 0.55 4.91 10.44
N ASN A 37 -0.30 4.08 11.01
CA ASN A 37 -0.23 2.63 10.81
C ASN A 37 -0.50 2.24 9.36
N LEU A 38 -1.41 2.93 8.68
CA LEU A 38 -1.71 2.64 7.27
C LEU A 38 -0.53 3.00 6.36
N THR A 39 0.12 4.13 6.62
CA THR A 39 1.32 4.51 5.88
C THR A 39 2.39 3.43 5.99
N GLU A 40 2.61 2.92 7.18
CA GLU A 40 3.56 1.86 7.44
C GLU A 40 3.17 0.57 6.71
N ALA A 41 1.89 0.22 6.73
CA ALA A 41 1.39 -0.97 6.02
C ALA A 41 1.60 -0.85 4.51
N VAL A 42 1.35 0.32 3.93
CA VAL A 42 1.59 0.58 2.51
C VAL A 42 3.07 0.41 2.17
N GLU A 43 3.96 0.98 2.96
CA GLU A 43 5.40 0.86 2.73
C GLU A 43 5.85 -0.60 2.75
N LEU A 44 5.36 -1.38 3.69
CA LEU A 44 5.71 -2.80 3.79
C LEU A 44 5.21 -3.60 2.59
N ILE A 45 3.99 -3.32 2.11
CA ILE A 45 3.42 -4.01 0.96
C ILE A 45 4.19 -3.66 -0.32
N LEU A 46 4.51 -2.39 -0.52
CA LEU A 46 5.26 -1.97 -1.69
C LEU A 46 6.66 -2.58 -1.69
N GLU A 47 7.30 -2.67 -0.53
CA GLU A 47 8.59 -3.32 -0.41
C GLU A 47 8.51 -4.82 -0.72
N ALA A 48 7.51 -5.50 -0.19
CA ALA A 48 7.29 -6.92 -0.46
C ALA A 48 7.04 -7.16 -1.95
N ASN A 49 6.22 -6.33 -2.59
CA ASN A 49 5.95 -6.44 -4.02
C ASN A 49 7.22 -6.22 -4.85
N ARG A 50 8.06 -5.28 -4.44
CA ARG A 50 9.33 -5.03 -5.12
C ARG A 50 10.25 -6.25 -5.03
N THR A 51 10.36 -6.85 -3.84
CA THR A 51 11.17 -8.04 -3.62
C THR A 51 10.68 -9.20 -4.49
N LEU A 52 9.36 -9.43 -4.54
CA LEU A 52 8.79 -10.47 -5.38
C LEU A 52 9.07 -10.23 -6.86
N ALA A 53 8.98 -8.98 -7.31
CA ALA A 53 9.27 -8.63 -8.69
C ALA A 53 10.74 -8.91 -9.03
N GLU A 54 11.65 -8.55 -8.13
CA GLU A 54 13.08 -8.81 -8.32
C GLU A 54 13.39 -10.29 -8.42
N GLU A 55 12.76 -11.09 -7.56
CA GLU A 55 12.90 -12.56 -7.61
C GLU A 55 12.37 -13.13 -8.91
N THR A 56 11.24 -12.60 -9.39
CA THR A 56 10.60 -13.05 -10.62
C THR A 56 11.49 -12.87 -11.86
N ILE A 57 12.25 -11.77 -11.90
CA ILE A 57 13.08 -11.45 -13.05
C ILE A 57 14.54 -11.90 -12.90
N LEU A 58 14.90 -12.46 -11.78
CA LEU A 58 16.28 -12.89 -11.51
C LEU A 58 16.75 -13.89 -12.58
N GLY A 59 17.90 -13.62 -13.18
CA GLY A 59 18.48 -14.47 -14.21
C GLY A 59 17.78 -14.40 -15.56
N LYS A 60 16.81 -13.52 -15.73
CA LYS A 60 16.08 -13.36 -16.99
C LYS A 60 16.55 -12.11 -17.72
N GLU A 61 16.50 -12.17 -19.05
CA GLU A 61 16.75 -10.99 -19.88
C GLU A 61 15.45 -10.19 -19.96
N VAL A 62 15.44 -9.03 -19.31
CA VAL A 62 14.22 -8.21 -19.19
C VAL A 62 14.50 -6.76 -19.56
N ILE A 63 13.45 -6.06 -19.93
CA ILE A 63 13.48 -4.62 -20.18
C ILE A 63 12.66 -3.96 -19.07
N ARG A 64 13.26 -3.00 -18.37
CA ARG A 64 12.60 -2.25 -17.28
C ARG A 64 12.44 -0.81 -17.72
N GLU A 65 11.21 -0.34 -17.64
CA GLU A 65 10.87 1.02 -18.02
C GLU A 65 10.03 1.68 -16.95
N LYS A 66 10.21 2.99 -16.77
CA LYS A 66 9.30 3.77 -15.92
C LYS A 66 7.99 3.94 -16.65
N MET A 67 6.89 3.71 -15.95
CA MET A 67 5.56 3.90 -16.49
C MET A 67 4.83 4.95 -15.66
N LEU A 68 4.31 5.98 -16.33
CA LEU A 68 3.49 6.99 -15.70
C LEU A 68 2.03 6.72 -16.06
N LEU A 69 1.18 6.65 -15.03
CA LEU A 69 -0.25 6.49 -15.26
C LEU A 69 -0.88 7.85 -15.45
N PRO A 70 -1.80 7.98 -16.41
CA PRO A 70 -2.51 9.25 -16.58
C PRO A 70 -3.34 9.55 -15.34
N ALA A 71 -3.50 10.83 -15.02
CA ALA A 71 -4.38 11.27 -13.94
C ALA A 71 -5.83 10.93 -14.34
N ALA A 72 -6.54 10.31 -13.39
CA ALA A 72 -7.95 9.95 -13.62
C ALA A 72 -8.86 11.14 -13.32
#